data_314dedebba16cb586ddcf277bbd1818e
#
_entry.id   314dedebba16cb586ddcf277bbd1818e
#
_cell.length_a   1.000
_cell.length_b   1.000
_cell.length_c   1.000
_cell.angle_alpha   90.00
_cell.angle_beta   90.00
_cell.angle_gamma   90.00
#
_symmetry.space_group_name_H-M   'P 1'
#
loop_
_entity.id
_entity.type
_entity.pdbx_description
1 polymer ?
#
loop_
_entity_poly.entity_id
_entity_poly.type
_entity_poly.pdbx_seq_one_letter_code
_entity_poly.pdbx_strand_id
1 'polypeptide(L)'
;KGDVRTNPGISVKLSALLARYEYGHKERVMNELMPRALKLARKAAAANMGFNIDAEEQDRLDLSLDVIEAILSDPELKDWQGFGVVVQAFGKRASQTLDWLYALSEKLDRRIMVRLVKGAYWDAEIKRAQVMGLSDFPVFTRKACSDVAYLAGARKLLGMTDRIYPQFATHNAHSVSAVLELA
;
A
#
# COMPACT_ATOMS: atom_id res chain seq x y z
N LYS A 1 -26.74 -4.08 1.40
CA LYS A 1 -25.29 -3.96 1.59
C LYS A 1 -24.64 -5.18 0.97
N GLY A 2 -24.00 -5.05 -0.20
CA GLY A 2 -23.33 -6.12 -0.93
C GLY A 2 -21.94 -6.42 -0.33
N ASP A 3 -21.17 -7.23 -1.04
CA ASP A 3 -19.77 -7.48 -0.73
C ASP A 3 -18.96 -6.17 -0.83
N VAL A 4 -18.16 -5.84 0.20
CA VAL A 4 -17.33 -4.62 0.24
C VAL A 4 -16.38 -4.53 -0.96
N ARG A 5 -15.99 -5.67 -1.54
CA ARG A 5 -15.11 -5.75 -2.72
C ARG A 5 -15.74 -5.20 -3.99
N THR A 6 -17.07 -5.18 -4.06
CA THR A 6 -17.85 -4.69 -5.21
C THR A 6 -18.46 -3.31 -4.95
N ASN A 7 -18.38 -2.81 -3.73
CA ASN A 7 -18.89 -1.49 -3.37
C ASN A 7 -17.91 -0.38 -3.78
N PRO A 8 -18.37 0.86 -3.93
CA PRO A 8 -17.50 2.00 -4.07
C PRO A 8 -16.50 2.10 -2.93
N GLY A 9 -15.31 2.61 -3.21
CA GLY A 9 -14.26 2.82 -2.24
C GLY A 9 -13.57 4.17 -2.41
N ILE A 10 -12.75 4.54 -1.46
CA ILE A 10 -11.95 5.76 -1.47
C ILE A 10 -10.48 5.44 -1.23
N SER A 11 -9.59 6.16 -1.90
CA SER A 11 -8.15 6.16 -1.62
C SER A 11 -7.74 7.45 -0.95
N VAL A 12 -6.87 7.36 0.04
CA VAL A 12 -6.39 8.49 0.83
C VAL A 12 -4.87 8.50 0.86
N LYS A 13 -4.28 9.66 0.58
CA LYS A 13 -2.87 9.92 0.86
C LYS A 13 -2.71 10.41 2.30
N LEU A 14 -1.81 9.79 3.04
CA LEU A 14 -1.55 10.19 4.43
C LEU A 14 -1.04 11.63 4.51
N SER A 15 -0.24 12.06 3.53
CA SER A 15 0.23 13.45 3.43
C SER A 15 -0.90 14.49 3.31
N ALA A 16 -2.06 14.12 2.82
CA ALA A 16 -3.23 15.00 2.76
C ALA A 16 -3.90 15.23 4.13
N LEU A 17 -3.62 14.38 5.11
CA LEU A 17 -4.23 14.46 6.44
C LEU A 17 -3.39 15.24 7.45
N LEU A 18 -2.09 15.40 7.19
CA LEU A 18 -1.18 16.12 8.08
C LEU A 18 -0.01 16.73 7.29
N ALA A 19 0.20 18.04 7.45
CA ALA A 19 1.43 18.68 7.03
C ALA A 19 2.63 18.08 7.79
N ARG A 20 3.81 18.03 7.16
CA ARG A 20 5.02 17.41 7.71
C ARG A 20 4.84 15.92 8.06
N TYR A 21 4.19 15.18 7.18
CA TYR A 21 4.17 13.72 7.21
C TYR A 21 5.55 13.18 6.82
N GLU A 22 6.44 13.10 7.80
CA GLU A 22 7.85 12.75 7.66
C GLU A 22 8.28 11.85 8.83
N TYR A 23 9.22 10.95 8.60
CA TYR A 23 9.69 10.00 9.63
C TYR A 23 10.25 10.71 10.87
N GLY A 24 10.95 11.83 10.71
CA GLY A 24 11.46 12.64 11.81
C GLY A 24 10.38 13.23 12.74
N HIS A 25 9.11 13.16 12.33
CA HIS A 25 7.95 13.60 13.11
C HIS A 25 7.03 12.44 13.49
N LYS A 26 7.56 11.22 13.62
CA LYS A 26 6.78 9.99 13.86
C LYS A 26 5.80 10.13 15.02
N GLU A 27 6.23 10.68 16.15
CA GLU A 27 5.37 10.87 17.32
C GLU A 27 4.15 11.74 16.99
N ARG A 28 4.38 12.85 16.31
CA ARG A 28 3.30 13.73 15.85
C ARG A 28 2.36 13.04 14.86
N VAL A 29 2.92 12.26 13.93
CA VAL A 29 2.14 11.48 12.96
C VAL A 29 1.23 10.49 13.69
N MET A 30 1.75 9.75 14.66
CA MET A 30 0.97 8.78 15.43
C MET A 30 -0.09 9.45 16.32
N ASN A 31 0.18 10.64 16.84
CA ASN A 31 -0.73 11.35 17.73
C ASN A 31 -1.81 12.18 16.99
N GLU A 32 -1.53 12.67 15.78
CA GLU A 32 -2.46 13.55 15.05
C GLU A 32 -3.01 12.90 13.77
N LEU A 33 -2.15 12.31 12.91
CA LEU A 33 -2.55 11.76 11.62
C LEU A 33 -3.27 10.44 11.77
N MET A 34 -2.69 9.51 12.55
CA MET A 34 -3.26 8.16 12.73
C MET A 34 -4.71 8.22 13.23
N PRO A 35 -5.08 9.01 14.25
CA PRO A 35 -6.48 9.13 14.66
C PRO A 35 -7.41 9.70 13.59
N ARG A 36 -6.91 10.61 12.73
CA ARG A 36 -7.70 11.14 11.60
C ARG A 36 -7.96 10.07 10.56
N ALA A 37 -6.93 9.31 10.18
CA ALA A 37 -7.05 8.20 9.25
C ALA A 37 -7.94 7.08 9.80
N LEU A 38 -7.81 6.73 11.08
CA LEU A 38 -8.66 5.77 11.77
C LEU A 38 -10.13 6.20 11.75
N LYS A 39 -10.42 7.47 12.03
CA LYS A 39 -11.79 8.00 11.95
C LYS A 39 -12.39 7.85 10.56
N LEU A 40 -11.60 8.05 9.51
CA LEU A 40 -12.05 7.84 8.13
C LEU A 40 -12.28 6.35 7.83
N ALA A 41 -11.38 5.47 8.28
CA ALA A 41 -11.51 4.02 8.12
C ALA A 41 -12.78 3.50 8.82
N ARG A 42 -13.07 3.94 10.04
CA ARG A 42 -14.31 3.59 10.77
C ARG A 42 -15.57 4.06 10.03
N LYS A 43 -15.55 5.27 9.43
CA LYS A 43 -16.66 5.75 8.60
C LYS A 43 -16.86 4.91 7.35
N ALA A 44 -15.78 4.52 6.67
CA ALA A 44 -15.84 3.64 5.51
C ALA A 44 -16.37 2.25 5.90
N ALA A 45 -15.91 1.69 7.00
CA ALA A 45 -16.40 0.42 7.53
C ALA A 45 -17.91 0.46 7.86
N ALA A 46 -18.39 1.50 8.54
CA ALA A 46 -19.80 1.70 8.84
C ALA A 46 -20.67 1.82 7.58
N ALA A 47 -20.12 2.40 6.49
CA ALA A 47 -20.77 2.49 5.19
C ALA A 47 -20.59 1.23 4.31
N ASN A 48 -19.82 0.24 4.76
CA ASN A 48 -19.39 -0.93 4.00
C ASN A 48 -18.70 -0.54 2.68
N MET A 49 -17.82 0.46 2.72
CA MET A 49 -17.01 0.95 1.60
C MET A 49 -15.56 0.49 1.73
N GLY A 50 -14.87 0.34 0.60
CA GLY A 50 -13.41 0.15 0.59
C GLY A 50 -12.68 1.44 1.01
N PHE A 51 -11.58 1.31 1.77
CA PHE A 51 -10.71 2.41 2.16
C PHE A 51 -9.26 2.02 1.94
N ASN A 52 -8.60 2.69 0.99
CA ASN A 52 -7.22 2.39 0.63
C ASN A 52 -6.28 3.50 1.10
N ILE A 53 -5.15 3.12 1.67
CA ILE A 53 -4.02 4.01 1.90
C ILE A 53 -3.12 3.95 0.66
N ASP A 54 -2.98 5.09 -0.01
CA ASP A 54 -2.09 5.22 -1.16
C ASP A 54 -0.62 5.19 -0.72
N ALA A 55 0.23 4.56 -1.53
CA ALA A 55 1.68 4.65 -1.36
C ALA A 55 2.18 6.03 -1.83
N GLU A 56 3.14 6.56 -1.10
CA GLU A 56 3.79 7.83 -1.41
C GLU A 56 5.31 7.61 -1.57
N GLU A 57 6.15 8.59 -1.23
CA GLU A 57 7.60 8.49 -1.40
C GLU A 57 8.21 7.37 -0.52
N GLN A 58 9.30 6.78 -0.98
CA GLN A 58 9.92 5.61 -0.35
C GLN A 58 10.47 5.88 1.06
N ASP A 59 10.83 7.11 1.37
CA ASP A 59 11.28 7.50 2.72
C ASP A 59 10.13 7.57 3.75
N ARG A 60 8.90 7.58 3.28
CA ARG A 60 7.69 7.52 4.12
C ARG A 60 7.14 6.10 4.31
N LEU A 61 7.73 5.09 3.63
CA LEU A 61 7.20 3.73 3.63
C LEU A 61 7.07 3.19 5.06
N ASP A 62 8.14 3.22 5.86
CA ASP A 62 8.12 2.66 7.22
C ASP A 62 7.09 3.36 8.10
N LEU A 63 7.02 4.69 8.02
CA LEU A 63 6.01 5.47 8.75
C LEU A 63 4.59 5.14 8.32
N SER A 64 4.36 4.92 7.01
CA SER A 64 3.05 4.49 6.52
C SER A 64 2.65 3.10 7.03
N LEU A 65 3.61 2.17 7.11
CA LEU A 65 3.38 0.84 7.66
C LEU A 65 3.03 0.89 9.16
N ASP A 66 3.70 1.75 9.95
CA ASP A 66 3.34 1.98 11.35
C ASP A 66 1.88 2.47 11.51
N VAL A 67 1.46 3.43 10.68
CA VAL A 67 0.08 3.94 10.68
C VAL A 67 -0.92 2.87 10.25
N ILE A 68 -0.59 2.09 9.21
CA ILE A 68 -1.42 0.99 8.71
C ILE A 68 -1.62 -0.08 9.79
N GLU A 69 -0.55 -0.51 10.47
CA GLU A 69 -0.63 -1.48 11.56
C GLU A 69 -1.50 -0.95 12.70
N ALA A 70 -1.33 0.31 13.11
CA ALA A 70 -2.12 0.92 14.16
C ALA A 70 -3.61 0.96 13.82
N ILE A 71 -3.97 1.31 12.57
CA ILE A 71 -5.37 1.32 12.11
C ILE A 71 -5.94 -0.10 12.06
N LEU A 72 -5.20 -1.06 11.50
CA LEU A 72 -5.64 -2.45 11.39
C LEU A 72 -5.78 -3.14 12.75
N SER A 73 -5.04 -2.68 13.75
CA SER A 73 -5.13 -3.20 15.12
C SER A 73 -6.39 -2.74 15.88
N ASP A 74 -7.16 -1.82 15.30
CA ASP A 74 -8.38 -1.30 15.92
C ASP A 74 -9.48 -2.38 15.97
N PRO A 75 -10.02 -2.70 17.18
CA PRO A 75 -11.01 -3.76 17.33
C PRO A 75 -12.35 -3.47 16.63
N GLU A 76 -12.73 -2.21 16.44
CA GLU A 76 -13.97 -1.84 15.74
C GLU A 76 -13.91 -2.15 14.23
N LEU A 77 -12.70 -2.36 13.69
CA LEU A 77 -12.49 -2.70 12.30
C LEU A 77 -12.31 -4.20 12.06
N LYS A 78 -12.34 -5.04 13.11
CA LYS A 78 -11.93 -6.44 13.02
C LYS A 78 -12.67 -7.23 11.93
N ASP A 79 -13.97 -7.09 11.81
CA ASP A 79 -14.79 -7.88 10.89
C ASP A 79 -14.93 -7.24 9.48
N TRP A 80 -14.36 -6.04 9.30
CA TRP A 80 -14.44 -5.34 8.03
C TRP A 80 -13.25 -5.66 7.12
N GLN A 81 -13.54 -6.13 5.91
CA GLN A 81 -12.55 -6.57 4.92
C GLN A 81 -12.26 -5.52 3.83
N GLY A 82 -12.67 -4.28 4.03
CA GLY A 82 -12.54 -3.21 3.04
C GLY A 82 -11.28 -2.36 3.19
N PHE A 83 -10.37 -2.69 4.13
CA PHE A 83 -9.12 -1.96 4.27
C PHE A 83 -8.12 -2.38 3.19
N GLY A 84 -7.54 -1.42 2.51
CA GLY A 84 -6.59 -1.64 1.44
C GLY A 84 -5.32 -0.83 1.57
N VAL A 85 -4.25 -1.35 0.98
CA VAL A 85 -2.91 -0.75 0.94
C VAL A 85 -2.40 -0.78 -0.49
N VAL A 86 -1.72 0.28 -0.91
CA VAL A 86 -1.05 0.33 -2.21
C VAL A 86 0.42 0.01 -2.05
N VAL A 87 0.95 -0.86 -2.93
CA VAL A 87 2.37 -1.21 -2.98
C VAL A 87 2.93 -0.88 -4.36
N GLN A 88 4.04 -0.15 -4.39
CA GLN A 88 4.71 0.28 -5.61
C GLN A 88 5.86 -0.67 -5.98
N ALA A 89 5.69 -1.43 -7.07
CA ALA A 89 6.64 -2.45 -7.50
C ALA A 89 8.01 -1.89 -7.91
N PHE A 90 8.10 -0.59 -8.26
CA PHE A 90 9.38 0.05 -8.58
C PHE A 90 10.30 0.22 -7.37
N GLY A 91 9.75 0.14 -6.15
CA GLY A 91 10.50 0.21 -4.90
C GLY A 91 11.29 -1.06 -4.65
N LYS A 92 12.56 -0.95 -4.30
CA LYS A 92 13.43 -2.11 -4.02
C LYS A 92 12.96 -2.93 -2.83
N ARG A 93 12.14 -2.35 -1.95
CA ARG A 93 11.54 -3.01 -0.77
C ARG A 93 10.13 -3.57 -1.03
N ALA A 94 9.61 -3.49 -2.26
CA ALA A 94 8.23 -3.88 -2.56
C ALA A 94 7.92 -5.34 -2.18
N SER A 95 8.82 -6.29 -2.51
CA SER A 95 8.61 -7.70 -2.18
C SER A 95 8.52 -7.94 -0.68
N GLN A 96 9.42 -7.31 0.10
CA GLN A 96 9.41 -7.41 1.57
C GLN A 96 8.18 -6.74 2.17
N THR A 97 7.70 -5.64 1.56
CA THR A 97 6.44 -4.99 1.98
C THR A 97 5.25 -5.93 1.79
N LEU A 98 5.20 -6.70 0.71
CA LEU A 98 4.15 -7.71 0.51
C LEU A 98 4.22 -8.82 1.57
N ASP A 99 5.42 -9.30 1.92
CA ASP A 99 5.61 -10.28 3.00
C ASP A 99 5.17 -9.73 4.35
N TRP A 100 5.52 -8.49 4.63
CA TRP A 100 5.12 -7.81 5.87
C TRP A 100 3.60 -7.66 5.98
N LEU A 101 2.92 -7.26 4.90
CA LEU A 101 1.45 -7.15 4.86
C LEU A 101 0.77 -8.52 5.07
N TYR A 102 1.33 -9.57 4.49
CA TYR A 102 0.82 -10.93 4.71
C TYR A 102 0.99 -11.34 6.17
N ALA A 103 2.19 -11.20 6.75
CA ALA A 103 2.44 -11.50 8.15
C ALA A 103 1.58 -10.67 9.10
N LEU A 104 1.34 -9.37 8.79
CA LEU A 104 0.43 -8.53 9.55
C LEU A 104 -1.01 -9.05 9.50
N SER A 105 -1.45 -9.51 8.33
CA SER A 105 -2.80 -10.08 8.15
C SER A 105 -2.99 -11.36 8.96
N GLU A 106 -1.96 -12.19 9.05
CA GLU A 106 -1.95 -13.39 9.92
C GLU A 106 -1.95 -12.99 11.41
N LYS A 107 -1.04 -12.10 11.81
CA LYS A 107 -0.92 -11.60 13.20
C LYS A 107 -2.23 -11.04 13.74
N LEU A 108 -2.98 -10.33 12.93
CA LEU A 108 -4.23 -9.67 13.32
C LEU A 108 -5.49 -10.48 12.99
N ASP A 109 -5.31 -11.67 12.39
CA ASP A 109 -6.39 -12.52 11.85
C ASP A 109 -7.37 -11.72 10.97
N ARG A 110 -6.83 -11.05 9.94
CA ARG A 110 -7.58 -10.16 9.05
C ARG A 110 -7.35 -10.49 7.57
N ARG A 111 -8.26 -10.00 6.73
CA ARG A 111 -8.04 -9.91 5.29
C ARG A 111 -7.74 -8.47 4.90
N ILE A 112 -6.78 -8.27 4.01
CA ILE A 112 -6.32 -6.96 3.56
C ILE A 112 -6.41 -6.91 2.03
N MET A 113 -6.91 -5.82 1.47
CA MET A 113 -6.80 -5.56 0.04
C MET A 113 -5.42 -5.01 -0.27
N VAL A 114 -4.72 -5.54 -1.26
CA VAL A 114 -3.43 -5.01 -1.69
C VAL A 114 -3.48 -4.65 -3.17
N ARG A 115 -3.35 -3.37 -3.47
CA ARG A 115 -3.29 -2.85 -4.82
C ARG A 115 -1.84 -2.69 -5.26
N LEU A 116 -1.40 -3.57 -6.15
CA LEU A 116 -0.07 -3.49 -6.75
C LEU A 116 -0.09 -2.51 -7.92
N VAL A 117 0.80 -1.53 -7.87
CA VAL A 117 1.04 -0.55 -8.92
C VAL A 117 2.51 -0.60 -9.35
N LYS A 118 2.86 -0.08 -10.53
CA LYS A 118 4.28 0.03 -10.91
C LYS A 118 5.00 1.08 -10.07
N GLY A 119 4.41 2.26 -9.91
CA GLY A 119 4.88 3.37 -9.09
C GLY A 119 4.62 4.71 -9.76
N ALA A 120 4.45 5.77 -8.96
CA ALA A 120 4.03 7.09 -9.44
C ALA A 120 5.07 8.20 -9.24
N TYR A 121 6.13 7.97 -8.46
CA TYR A 121 7.04 9.03 -8.01
C TYR A 121 8.48 8.83 -8.52
N TRP A 122 8.68 8.11 -9.62
CA TRP A 122 10.02 7.70 -10.06
C TRP A 122 10.98 8.88 -10.22
N ASP A 123 10.58 9.95 -10.95
CA ASP A 123 11.44 11.11 -11.19
C ASP A 123 11.82 11.82 -9.88
N ALA A 124 10.86 11.97 -8.96
CA ALA A 124 11.08 12.58 -7.65
C ALA A 124 12.04 11.75 -6.80
N GLU A 125 11.90 10.42 -6.78
CA GLU A 125 12.77 9.50 -6.05
C GLU A 125 14.21 9.54 -6.57
N ILE A 126 14.39 9.51 -7.89
CA ILE A 126 15.72 9.62 -8.52
C ILE A 126 16.34 10.97 -8.18
N LYS A 127 15.61 12.07 -8.41
CA LYS A 127 16.11 13.42 -8.15
C LYS A 127 16.47 13.63 -6.68
N ARG A 128 15.62 13.16 -5.76
CA ARG A 128 15.88 13.27 -4.33
C ARG A 128 17.15 12.50 -3.92
N ALA A 129 17.31 11.27 -4.40
CA ALA A 129 18.49 10.47 -4.11
C ALA A 129 19.77 11.15 -4.58
N GLN A 130 19.75 11.78 -5.78
CA GLN A 130 20.87 12.55 -6.29
C GLN A 130 21.18 13.80 -5.44
N VAL A 131 20.15 14.59 -5.09
CA VAL A 131 20.30 15.80 -4.28
C VAL A 131 20.86 15.49 -2.90
N MET A 132 20.44 14.37 -2.30
CA MET A 132 20.90 13.92 -0.99
C MET A 132 22.25 13.18 -1.01
N GLY A 133 22.81 12.93 -2.20
CA GLY A 133 24.08 12.22 -2.35
C GLY A 133 24.01 10.77 -1.82
N LEU A 134 22.86 10.12 -1.94
CA LEU A 134 22.71 8.72 -1.51
C LEU A 134 23.57 7.81 -2.38
N SER A 135 24.14 6.77 -1.77
CA SER A 135 25.00 5.79 -2.46
C SER A 135 24.21 4.89 -3.42
N ASP A 136 22.89 4.80 -3.27
CA ASP A 136 21.99 3.99 -4.11
C ASP A 136 20.60 4.64 -4.19
N PHE A 137 19.79 4.18 -5.14
CA PHE A 137 18.42 4.64 -5.32
C PHE A 137 17.43 3.72 -4.59
N PRO A 138 16.39 4.26 -3.95
CA PRO A 138 15.36 3.44 -3.28
C PRO A 138 14.45 2.72 -4.28
N VAL A 139 14.50 3.09 -5.56
CA VAL A 139 13.71 2.55 -6.65
C VAL A 139 14.60 1.96 -7.75
N PHE A 140 14.04 1.08 -8.58
CA PHE A 140 14.75 0.60 -9.77
C PHE A 140 14.96 1.72 -10.77
N THR A 141 16.19 1.87 -11.27
CA THR A 141 16.56 2.92 -12.24
C THR A 141 16.21 2.58 -13.67
N ARG A 142 15.92 1.30 -13.95
CA ARG A 142 15.52 0.83 -15.29
C ARG A 142 14.06 0.38 -15.25
N LYS A 143 13.26 0.90 -16.19
CA LYS A 143 11.83 0.55 -16.30
C LYS A 143 11.59 -0.97 -16.42
N ALA A 144 12.44 -1.68 -17.17
CA ALA A 144 12.34 -3.12 -17.32
C ALA A 144 12.43 -3.86 -15.97
N CYS A 145 13.26 -3.39 -15.03
CA CYS A 145 13.33 -3.97 -13.68
C CYS A 145 12.03 -3.76 -12.91
N SER A 146 11.40 -2.59 -13.04
CA SER A 146 10.09 -2.33 -12.44
C SER A 146 8.98 -3.19 -13.06
N ASP A 147 9.04 -3.44 -14.37
CA ASP A 147 8.08 -4.32 -15.04
C ASP A 147 8.21 -5.77 -14.56
N VAL A 148 9.44 -6.29 -14.43
CA VAL A 148 9.70 -7.63 -13.87
C VAL A 148 9.27 -7.70 -12.41
N ALA A 149 9.61 -6.68 -11.60
CA ALA A 149 9.21 -6.62 -10.19
C ALA A 149 7.69 -6.60 -10.02
N TYR A 150 6.96 -5.92 -10.92
CA TYR A 150 5.50 -5.92 -10.93
C TYR A 150 4.94 -7.32 -11.17
N LEU A 151 5.45 -8.07 -12.16
CA LEU A 151 5.00 -9.42 -12.44
C LEU A 151 5.37 -10.40 -11.31
N ALA A 152 6.57 -10.27 -10.74
CA ALA A 152 6.98 -11.06 -9.58
C ALA A 152 6.08 -10.78 -8.36
N GLY A 153 5.76 -9.50 -8.11
CA GLY A 153 4.81 -9.09 -7.06
C GLY A 153 3.40 -9.60 -7.31
N ALA A 154 2.94 -9.59 -8.57
CA ALA A 154 1.64 -10.13 -8.95
C ALA A 154 1.55 -11.63 -8.67
N ARG A 155 2.55 -12.40 -9.10
CA ARG A 155 2.64 -13.85 -8.82
C ARG A 155 2.64 -14.13 -7.31
N LYS A 156 3.40 -13.33 -6.54
CA LYS A 156 3.45 -13.44 -5.08
C LYS A 156 2.08 -13.21 -4.45
N LEU A 157 1.38 -12.14 -4.82
CA LEU A 157 0.05 -11.81 -4.31
C LEU A 157 -1.00 -12.87 -4.66
N LEU A 158 -0.94 -13.45 -5.84
CA LEU A 158 -1.82 -14.56 -6.24
C LEU A 158 -1.61 -15.82 -5.39
N GLY A 159 -0.41 -16.02 -4.83
CA GLY A 159 -0.12 -17.08 -3.86
C GLY A 159 -0.57 -16.77 -2.42
N MET A 160 -1.10 -15.57 -2.14
CA MET A 160 -1.49 -15.09 -0.79
C MET A 160 -3.00 -14.85 -0.67
N THR A 161 -3.83 -15.43 -1.54
CA THR A 161 -5.26 -15.13 -1.65
C THR A 161 -6.11 -15.63 -0.47
N ASP A 162 -5.56 -16.44 0.37
CA ASP A 162 -6.15 -16.84 1.65
C ASP A 162 -6.31 -15.67 2.63
N ARG A 163 -5.41 -14.68 2.57
CA ARG A 163 -5.38 -13.49 3.44
C ARG A 163 -5.43 -12.16 2.68
N ILE A 164 -4.93 -12.12 1.46
CA ILE A 164 -4.84 -10.91 0.65
C ILE A 164 -5.87 -10.94 -0.48
N TYR A 165 -6.61 -9.86 -0.65
CA TYR A 165 -7.39 -9.62 -1.85
C TYR A 165 -6.53 -8.80 -2.84
N PRO A 166 -5.93 -9.42 -3.87
CA PRO A 166 -5.04 -8.73 -4.77
C PRO A 166 -5.82 -7.85 -5.76
N GLN A 167 -5.29 -6.65 -6.00
CA GLN A 167 -5.77 -5.72 -7.01
C GLN A 167 -4.58 -5.30 -7.88
N PHE A 168 -4.75 -5.33 -9.20
CA PHE A 168 -3.68 -5.04 -10.15
C PHE A 168 -4.01 -3.79 -10.95
N ALA A 169 -3.28 -2.70 -10.68
CA ALA A 169 -3.48 -1.43 -11.38
C ALA A 169 -2.45 -1.28 -12.51
N THR A 170 -2.92 -1.33 -13.74
CA THR A 170 -2.11 -1.14 -14.94
C THR A 170 -2.97 -0.78 -16.14
N HIS A 171 -2.40 -0.01 -17.09
CA HIS A 171 -2.95 0.25 -18.41
C HIS A 171 -2.16 -0.48 -19.51
N ASN A 172 -1.15 -1.27 -19.14
CA ASN A 172 -0.29 -1.97 -20.08
C ASN A 172 -0.87 -3.33 -20.42
N ALA A 173 -1.20 -3.56 -21.70
CA ALA A 173 -1.83 -4.80 -22.16
C ALA A 173 -1.01 -6.05 -21.84
N HIS A 174 0.32 -6.00 -21.98
CA HIS A 174 1.20 -7.12 -21.62
C HIS A 174 1.09 -7.45 -20.11
N SER A 175 1.08 -6.42 -19.24
CA SER A 175 0.93 -6.65 -17.80
C SER A 175 -0.44 -7.23 -17.46
N VAL A 176 -1.52 -6.78 -18.12
CA VAL A 176 -2.88 -7.35 -17.94
C VAL A 176 -2.89 -8.83 -18.33
N SER A 177 -2.41 -9.14 -19.57
CA SER A 177 -2.38 -10.52 -20.06
C SER A 177 -1.54 -11.44 -19.17
N ALA A 178 -0.37 -10.96 -18.73
CA ALA A 178 0.50 -11.75 -17.85
C ALA A 178 -0.15 -12.02 -16.48
N VAL A 179 -0.87 -11.06 -15.89
CA VAL A 179 -1.59 -11.28 -14.64
C VAL A 179 -2.74 -12.27 -14.82
N LEU A 180 -3.49 -12.17 -15.93
CA LEU A 180 -4.56 -13.13 -16.23
C LEU A 180 -4.05 -14.54 -16.46
N GLU A 181 -2.87 -14.70 -17.06
CA GLU A 181 -2.22 -16.01 -17.26
C GLU A 181 -1.69 -16.60 -15.94
N LEU A 182 -1.32 -15.76 -14.99
CA LEU A 182 -0.84 -16.19 -13.67
C LEU A 182 -1.97 -16.56 -12.72
N ALA A 183 -3.20 -16.08 -12.95
CA ALA A 183 -4.37 -16.25 -12.08
C ALA A 183 -5.11 -17.55 -12.34
#